data_048cae256c74389dd9268c328b6ce544
#
_entry.id   048cae256c74389dd9268c328b6ce544
#
_cell.length_a   1.000
_cell.length_b   1.000
_cell.length_c   1.000
_cell.angle_alpha   90.00
_cell.angle_beta   90.00
_cell.angle_gamma   90.00
#
_symmetry.space_group_name_H-M   'P 1'
#
loop_
_entity.id
_entity.type
_entity.pdbx_description
1 polymer ?
#
loop_
_entity_poly.entity_id
_entity_poly.type
_entity_poly.pdbx_seq_one_letter_code
_entity_poly.pdbx_strand_id
1 'polypeptide(L)'
;MKKSSILILIAICLFGCSKSSKEVNITGEIEGLGTDTLYLYGMDELRDRIDTIFTKDDKFAYTIPVDTITPAFLLINNQIEYPIYLDKGNKIKIKGDISNPEYLHIEGNIYNQEFTAFQEDLR
;
A
#
# COMPACT_ATOMS: atom_id res chain seq x y z
N MET A 1 7.96 -38.08 26.67
CA MET A 1 6.61 -37.95 26.13
C MET A 1 6.14 -36.51 26.03
N LYS A 2 6.12 -35.82 27.14
CA LYS A 2 5.64 -34.44 27.16
C LYS A 2 6.55 -33.49 26.38
N LYS A 3 7.81 -33.81 26.25
CA LYS A 3 8.79 -32.97 25.57
C LYS A 3 8.60 -32.93 24.06
N SER A 4 8.06 -34.01 23.50
CA SER A 4 7.84 -34.08 22.05
C SER A 4 6.78 -33.06 21.59
N SER A 5 5.77 -32.88 22.40
CA SER A 5 4.68 -31.94 22.04
C SER A 5 5.16 -30.49 21.97
N ILE A 6 6.07 -30.13 22.85
CA ILE A 6 6.61 -28.78 22.89
C ILE A 6 7.45 -28.49 21.65
N LEU A 7 8.25 -29.46 21.22
CA LEU A 7 9.09 -29.31 20.03
C LEU A 7 8.25 -29.12 18.76
N ILE A 8 7.14 -29.84 18.68
CA ILE A 8 6.24 -29.72 17.53
C ILE A 8 5.62 -28.32 17.45
N LEU A 9 5.26 -27.76 18.57
CA LEU A 9 4.70 -26.42 18.62
C LEU A 9 5.68 -25.37 18.12
N ILE A 10 6.94 -25.49 18.50
CA ILE A 10 7.97 -24.56 18.06
C ILE A 10 8.15 -24.63 16.54
N ALA A 11 8.14 -25.83 15.99
CA ALA A 11 8.28 -26.02 14.55
C ALA A 11 7.15 -25.35 13.77
N ILE A 12 5.94 -25.42 14.29
CA ILE A 12 4.78 -24.79 13.64
C ILE A 12 4.93 -23.27 13.62
N CYS A 13 5.41 -22.68 14.67
CA CYS A 13 5.62 -21.25 14.73
C CYS A 13 6.62 -20.75 13.68
N LEU A 14 7.64 -21.54 13.38
CA LEU A 14 8.63 -21.17 12.38
C LEU A 14 8.07 -21.09 10.97
N PHE A 15 7.10 -21.91 10.64
CA PHE A 15 6.47 -21.86 9.31
C PHE A 15 5.63 -20.62 9.08
N GLY A 16 5.11 -20.02 10.12
CA GLY A 16 4.31 -18.82 10.00
C GLY A 16 5.08 -17.57 9.59
N CYS A 17 6.41 -17.61 9.67
CA CYS A 17 7.23 -16.44 9.42
C CYS A 17 7.75 -16.30 7.99
N SER A 18 7.52 -17.28 7.13
CA SER A 18 8.15 -17.35 5.82
C SER A 18 7.27 -16.93 4.65
N LYS A 19 6.16 -16.24 4.91
CA LYS A 19 5.20 -15.91 3.85
C LYS A 19 5.26 -14.45 3.43
N SER A 20 4.75 -14.19 2.25
CA SER A 20 4.33 -12.88 1.74
C SER A 20 5.44 -11.93 1.31
N SER A 21 6.55 -12.45 0.78
CA SER A 21 7.57 -11.56 0.23
C SER A 21 7.16 -10.90 -1.08
N LYS A 22 6.11 -11.38 -1.74
CA LYS A 22 5.67 -10.85 -3.03
C LYS A 22 4.41 -10.00 -2.95
N GLU A 23 3.98 -9.65 -1.75
CA GLU A 23 2.78 -8.84 -1.59
C GLU A 23 3.12 -7.47 -1.07
N VAL A 24 2.37 -6.48 -1.53
CA VAL A 24 2.43 -5.11 -1.03
C VAL A 24 1.16 -4.86 -0.25
N ASN A 25 1.31 -4.42 1.00
CA ASN A 25 0.19 -3.99 1.82
C ASN A 25 0.08 -2.48 1.74
N ILE A 26 -1.08 -1.99 1.34
CA ILE A 26 -1.36 -0.56 1.26
C ILE A 26 -2.43 -0.24 2.28
N THR A 27 -2.12 0.64 3.22
CA THR A 27 -3.09 1.13 4.19
C THR A 27 -3.09 2.64 4.16
N GLY A 28 -4.21 3.24 4.51
CA GLY A 28 -4.26 4.69 4.50
C GLY A 28 -5.41 5.26 5.27
N GLU A 29 -5.26 6.55 5.55
CA GLU A 29 -6.30 7.37 6.15
C GLU A 29 -6.21 8.76 5.54
N ILE A 30 -7.27 9.17 4.83
CA ILE A 30 -7.34 10.47 4.19
C ILE A 30 -8.56 11.18 4.74
N GLU A 31 -8.33 12.22 5.52
CA GLU A 31 -9.40 12.96 6.17
C GLU A 31 -10.38 13.52 5.15
N GLY A 32 -11.65 13.35 5.42
CA GLY A 32 -12.72 13.86 4.55
C GLY A 32 -13.06 12.97 3.37
N LEU A 33 -12.34 11.86 3.20
CA LEU A 33 -12.62 10.95 2.09
C LEU A 33 -13.92 10.18 2.30
N GLY A 34 -14.23 9.82 3.53
CA GLY A 34 -15.47 9.15 3.89
C GLY A 34 -15.50 7.70 3.40
N THR A 35 -16.64 7.32 2.86
CA THR A 35 -16.85 6.00 2.27
C THR A 35 -16.94 6.17 0.77
N ASP A 36 -15.90 5.78 0.06
CA ASP A 36 -15.74 6.03 -1.37
C ASP A 36 -14.95 4.91 -2.00
N THR A 37 -14.56 5.09 -3.24
CA THR A 37 -13.79 4.13 -4.00
C THR A 37 -12.55 4.80 -4.55
N LEU A 38 -11.41 4.15 -4.36
CA LEU A 38 -10.14 4.52 -4.99
C LEU A 38 -9.82 3.51 -6.07
N TYR A 39 -9.07 3.92 -7.08
CA TYR A 39 -8.63 3.03 -8.15
C TYR A 39 -7.11 3.02 -8.22
N LEU A 40 -6.54 1.85 -8.40
CA LEU A 40 -5.11 1.66 -8.55
C LEU A 40 -4.84 1.01 -9.90
N TYR A 41 -4.03 1.65 -10.74
CA TYR A 41 -3.73 1.13 -12.06
C TYR A 41 -2.28 1.46 -12.45
N GLY A 42 -1.74 0.69 -13.39
CA GLY A 42 -0.35 0.85 -13.80
C GLY A 42 -0.10 2.08 -14.64
N MET A 43 1.11 2.63 -14.54
CA MET A 43 1.54 3.74 -15.37
C MET A 43 1.87 3.29 -16.79
N ASP A 44 2.18 2.02 -16.95
CA ASP A 44 2.62 1.45 -18.23
C ASP A 44 1.98 0.08 -18.44
N GLU A 45 2.44 -0.61 -19.47
CA GLU A 45 1.90 -1.91 -19.86
C GLU A 45 2.26 -3.05 -18.92
N LEU A 46 3.12 -2.82 -17.94
CA LEU A 46 3.46 -3.85 -16.96
C LEU A 46 2.28 -4.27 -16.12
N ARG A 47 1.29 -3.40 -16.03
CA ARG A 47 0.08 -3.68 -15.28
C ARG A 47 -1.10 -3.07 -16.00
N ASP A 48 -1.87 -3.92 -16.66
CA ASP A 48 -3.01 -3.49 -17.49
C ASP A 48 -4.37 -3.73 -16.82
N ARG A 49 -4.37 -3.87 -15.49
CA ARG A 49 -5.64 -4.04 -14.76
C ARG A 49 -5.84 -2.90 -13.80
N ILE A 50 -7.09 -2.64 -13.49
CA ILE A 50 -7.50 -1.63 -12.51
C ILE A 50 -7.97 -2.36 -11.27
N ASP A 51 -7.37 -2.03 -10.13
CA ASP A 51 -7.80 -2.55 -8.84
C ASP A 51 -8.68 -1.53 -8.15
N THR A 52 -9.74 -2.01 -7.55
CA THR A 52 -10.70 -1.17 -6.84
C THR A 52 -10.45 -1.29 -5.34
N ILE A 53 -10.28 -0.16 -4.68
CA ILE A 53 -10.03 -0.11 -3.24
C ILE A 53 -11.19 0.64 -2.60
N PHE A 54 -11.88 -0.05 -1.67
CA PHE A 54 -13.01 0.56 -0.97
C PHE A 54 -12.55 1.21 0.32
N THR A 55 -13.02 2.43 0.55
CA THR A 55 -12.72 3.14 1.78
C THR A 55 -13.93 3.13 2.69
N LYS A 56 -13.70 3.26 3.99
CA LYS A 56 -14.75 3.39 4.99
C LYS A 56 -14.24 4.27 6.12
N ASP A 57 -15.01 5.30 6.43
CA ASP A 57 -14.64 6.25 7.48
C ASP A 57 -13.22 6.79 7.29
N ASP A 58 -12.91 7.22 6.07
CA ASP A 58 -11.63 7.79 5.66
C ASP A 58 -10.49 6.77 5.56
N LYS A 59 -10.71 5.50 5.86
CA LYS A 59 -9.66 4.50 5.96
C LYS A 59 -9.79 3.43 4.89
N PHE A 60 -8.65 2.87 4.50
CA PHE A 60 -8.62 1.78 3.55
C PHE A 60 -7.42 0.87 3.80
N ALA A 61 -7.55 -0.37 3.34
CA ALA A 61 -6.48 -1.36 3.37
C ALA A 61 -6.62 -2.25 2.15
N TYR A 62 -5.50 -2.53 1.50
CA TYR A 62 -5.50 -3.34 0.29
C TYR A 62 -4.18 -4.09 0.17
N THR A 63 -4.25 -5.31 -0.34
CA THR A 63 -3.06 -6.14 -0.57
C THR A 63 -3.01 -6.52 -2.03
N ILE A 64 -1.85 -6.33 -2.65
CA ILE A 64 -1.67 -6.58 -4.07
C ILE A 64 -0.37 -7.35 -4.30
N PRO A 65 -0.38 -8.42 -5.12
CA PRO A 65 0.85 -9.12 -5.46
C PRO A 65 1.66 -8.35 -6.49
N VAL A 66 2.97 -8.24 -6.28
CA VAL A 66 3.89 -7.66 -7.25
C VAL A 66 5.17 -8.48 -7.28
N ASP A 67 5.73 -8.68 -8.45
CA ASP A 67 6.97 -9.44 -8.64
C ASP A 67 8.19 -8.54 -8.76
N THR A 68 8.00 -7.34 -9.22
CA THR A 68 9.07 -6.38 -9.42
C THR A 68 8.53 -4.99 -9.08
N ILE A 69 9.42 -4.02 -8.97
CA ILE A 69 8.99 -2.65 -8.70
C ILE A 69 8.05 -2.20 -9.81
N THR A 70 6.89 -1.70 -9.43
CA THR A 70 5.81 -1.37 -10.35
C THR A 70 5.34 0.05 -10.08
N PRO A 71 5.55 0.98 -11.02
CA PRO A 71 4.97 2.31 -10.91
C PRO A 71 3.47 2.24 -11.21
N ALA A 72 2.70 2.96 -10.43
CA ALA A 72 1.25 2.94 -10.55
C ALA A 72 0.67 4.31 -10.21
N PHE A 73 -0.59 4.50 -10.57
CA PHE A 73 -1.36 5.66 -10.16
C PHE A 73 -2.45 5.24 -9.19
N LEU A 74 -2.60 6.03 -8.14
CA LEU A 74 -3.74 5.94 -7.25
C LEU A 74 -4.69 7.08 -7.61
N LEU A 75 -5.88 6.74 -8.09
CA LEU A 75 -6.88 7.74 -8.46
C LEU A 75 -7.76 8.01 -7.24
N ILE A 76 -7.77 9.25 -6.80
CA ILE A 76 -8.48 9.69 -5.61
C ILE A 76 -9.59 10.63 -6.05
N ASN A 77 -10.81 10.35 -5.56
CA ASN A 77 -11.98 11.20 -5.80
C ASN A 77 -12.26 11.42 -7.30
N ASN A 78 -11.88 10.45 -8.13
CA ASN A 78 -12.05 10.49 -9.59
C ASN A 78 -11.42 11.71 -10.27
N GLN A 79 -10.53 12.40 -9.60
CA GLN A 79 -9.94 13.64 -10.13
C GLN A 79 -8.42 13.68 -10.06
N ILE A 80 -7.83 13.12 -9.02
CA ILE A 80 -6.40 13.24 -8.76
C ILE A 80 -5.71 11.91 -8.96
N GLU A 81 -4.78 11.86 -9.91
CA GLU A 81 -3.91 10.71 -10.11
C GLU A 81 -2.62 10.93 -9.33
N TYR A 82 -2.40 10.12 -8.32
CA TYR A 82 -1.21 10.25 -7.48
C TYR A 82 -0.24 9.11 -7.78
N PRO A 83 1.00 9.40 -8.17
CA PRO A 83 1.96 8.35 -8.48
C PRO A 83 2.42 7.64 -7.22
N ILE A 84 2.50 6.33 -7.30
CA ILE A 84 2.93 5.48 -6.20
C ILE A 84 3.78 4.35 -6.75
N TYR A 85 4.84 4.00 -6.04
CA TYR A 85 5.74 2.91 -6.44
C TYR A 85 5.51 1.72 -5.54
N LEU A 86 5.30 0.56 -6.15
CA LEU A 86 5.02 -0.69 -5.44
C LEU A 86 6.22 -1.62 -5.61
N ASP A 87 6.74 -2.13 -4.51
CA ASP A 87 7.79 -3.13 -4.54
C ASP A 87 7.43 -4.26 -3.58
N LYS A 88 7.83 -5.45 -3.92
CA LYS A 88 7.46 -6.63 -3.16
C LYS A 88 7.90 -6.53 -1.70
N GLY A 89 7.02 -6.95 -0.81
CA GLY A 89 7.28 -6.90 0.63
C GLY A 89 7.04 -5.55 1.28
N ASN A 90 6.67 -4.52 0.51
CA ASN A 90 6.44 -3.20 1.08
C ASN A 90 5.18 -3.16 1.92
N LYS A 91 5.23 -2.33 2.95
CA LYS A 91 4.07 -1.94 3.74
C LYS A 91 3.90 -0.44 3.57
N ILE A 92 3.02 -0.06 2.66
CA ILE A 92 2.85 1.33 2.29
C ILE A 92 1.76 1.95 3.15
N LYS A 93 2.04 3.12 3.71
CA LYS A 93 1.09 3.89 4.51
C LYS A 93 0.86 5.24 3.86
N ILE A 94 -0.40 5.59 3.69
CA ILE A 94 -0.79 6.83 3.03
C ILE A 94 -1.62 7.66 4.00
N LYS A 95 -1.24 8.92 4.18
CA LYS A 95 -2.00 9.86 5.01
C LYS A 95 -2.18 11.16 4.27
N GLY A 96 -3.30 11.81 4.50
CA GLY A 96 -3.56 13.08 3.88
C GLY A 96 -4.91 13.65 4.25
N ASP A 97 -5.31 14.67 3.50
CA ASP A 97 -6.57 15.36 3.67
C ASP A 97 -7.15 15.60 2.28
N ILE A 98 -8.43 15.28 2.10
CA ILE A 98 -9.08 15.40 0.79
C ILE A 98 -9.12 16.84 0.30
N SER A 99 -9.02 17.81 1.19
CA SER A 99 -8.97 19.22 0.81
C SER A 99 -7.65 19.58 0.12
N ASN A 100 -6.61 18.76 0.28
CA ASN A 100 -5.32 18.91 -0.37
C ASN A 100 -4.89 17.57 -0.99
N PRO A 101 -5.64 17.00 -1.93
CA PRO A 101 -5.37 15.66 -2.42
C PRO A 101 -4.07 15.53 -3.20
N GLU A 102 -3.45 16.64 -3.57
CA GLU A 102 -2.18 16.65 -4.28
C GLU A 102 -1.00 16.39 -3.35
N TYR A 103 -1.19 16.50 -2.05
CA TYR A 103 -0.12 16.41 -1.06
C TYR A 103 -0.40 15.30 -0.07
N LEU A 104 -0.12 14.08 -0.49
CA LEU A 104 -0.23 12.93 0.38
C LEU A 104 1.12 12.62 0.99
N HIS A 105 1.11 12.12 2.21
CA HIS A 105 2.30 11.62 2.85
C HIS A 105 2.33 10.10 2.69
N ILE A 106 3.32 9.60 1.96
CA ILE A 106 3.43 8.17 1.64
C ILE A 106 4.73 7.61 2.19
N GLU A 107 4.61 6.58 3.01
CA GLU A 107 5.74 5.86 3.57
C GLU A 107 5.73 4.43 3.05
N GLY A 108 6.85 3.71 3.21
CA GLY A 108 6.90 2.28 2.95
C GLY A 108 7.96 1.86 1.96
N ASN A 109 8.46 2.76 1.12
CA ASN A 109 9.67 2.52 0.35
C ASN A 109 10.33 3.86 0.02
N ILE A 110 11.59 3.80 -0.38
CA ILE A 110 12.38 5.02 -0.57
C ILE A 110 11.86 5.89 -1.71
N TYR A 111 11.29 5.29 -2.74
CA TYR A 111 10.78 6.06 -3.88
C TYR A 111 9.61 6.92 -3.49
N ASN A 112 8.68 6.36 -2.73
CA ASN A 112 7.52 7.11 -2.26
C ASN A 112 7.93 8.19 -1.26
N GLN A 113 8.89 7.88 -0.40
CA GLN A 113 9.37 8.83 0.60
C GLN A 113 10.07 10.02 -0.06
N GLU A 114 10.87 9.78 -1.07
CA GLU A 114 11.55 10.84 -1.80
C GLU A 114 10.56 11.73 -2.55
N PHE A 115 9.53 11.15 -3.13
CA PHE A 115 8.51 11.93 -3.81
C PHE A 115 7.73 12.80 -2.83
N THR A 116 7.40 12.26 -1.67
CA THR A 116 6.73 13.02 -0.61
C THR A 116 7.58 14.19 -0.15
N ALA A 117 8.87 13.96 0.08
CA ALA A 117 9.78 15.01 0.51
C ALA A 117 9.90 16.12 -0.54
N PHE A 118 9.94 15.75 -1.82
CA PHE A 118 9.96 16.71 -2.90
C PHE A 118 8.70 17.57 -2.91
N GLN A 119 7.56 16.95 -2.74
CA GLN A 119 6.28 17.67 -2.67
C GLN A 119 6.25 18.65 -1.50
N GLU A 120 6.77 18.25 -0.36
CA GLU A 120 6.81 19.11 0.82
C GLU A 120 7.68 20.34 0.61
N ASP A 121 8.78 20.18 -0.13
CA ASP A 121 9.66 21.31 -0.47
C ASP A 121 8.98 22.33 -1.37
N LEU A 122 8.01 21.90 -2.15
CA LEU A 122 7.31 22.81 -3.06
C LEU A 122 6.24 23.63 -2.37
N ARG A 123 5.87 23.26 -1.17
CA ARG A 123 4.88 24.02 -0.40
C ARG A 123 5.56 25.25 0.21
#